data_41b9a53803d18119df8c704804101dcb
#
_entry.id   41b9a53803d18119df8c704804101dcb
#
_cell.length_a   1.000
_cell.length_b   1.000
_cell.length_c   1.000
_cell.angle_alpha   90.00
_cell.angle_beta   90.00
_cell.angle_gamma   90.00
#
_symmetry.space_group_name_H-M   'P 1'
#
loop_
_entity.id
_entity.type
_entity.pdbx_description
1 polymer ?
#
loop_
_entity_poly.entity_id
_entity_poly.type
_entity_poly.pdbx_seq_one_letter_code
_entity_poly.pdbx_strand_id
1 'polypeptide(L)'
;MIKKTVFYLFLFCLYFGLSHQSTCHSQPVEKFIILNLHWNNNTIRLNSRHIAKGLFKKKRAAYGSNPFLYRVLSRNKAVIDEGFFEVPRTLHFDFPADGNGEMSGGRIDRHEADFVIKIPAFENSSKVLFFQLKGNQEAKALFSTSSVNETAEEMIGQVDLQ
;
A
#
# COMPACT_ATOMS: atom_id res chain seq x y z
N MET A 1 -35.09 -48.87 11.61
CA MET A 1 -35.36 -47.63 10.85
C MET A 1 -34.40 -46.47 11.15
N ILE A 2 -33.78 -46.39 12.28
CA ILE A 2 -32.89 -45.26 12.71
C ILE A 2 -31.62 -45.10 11.86
N LYS A 3 -31.05 -46.19 11.32
CA LYS A 3 -29.77 -46.10 10.56
C LYS A 3 -29.90 -45.37 9.21
N LYS A 4 -31.05 -45.36 8.57
CA LYS A 4 -31.26 -44.68 7.29
C LYS A 4 -31.41 -43.16 7.47
N THR A 5 -32.02 -42.72 8.58
CA THR A 5 -32.26 -41.31 8.87
C THR A 5 -30.94 -40.56 9.20
N VAL A 6 -30.02 -41.22 9.92
CA VAL A 6 -28.70 -40.64 10.24
C VAL A 6 -27.83 -40.49 8.99
N PHE A 7 -27.95 -41.42 8.02
CA PHE A 7 -27.20 -41.37 6.76
C PHE A 7 -27.63 -40.16 5.90
N TYR A 8 -28.94 -39.88 5.80
CA TYR A 8 -29.44 -38.74 5.04
C TYR A 8 -29.08 -37.40 5.72
N LEU A 9 -29.04 -37.34 7.04
CA LEU A 9 -28.61 -36.16 7.77
C LEU A 9 -27.12 -35.84 7.51
N PHE A 10 -26.28 -36.86 7.46
CA PHE A 10 -24.86 -36.72 7.16
C PHE A 10 -24.62 -36.29 5.71
N LEU A 11 -25.38 -36.80 4.75
CA LEU A 11 -25.32 -36.41 3.35
C LEU A 11 -25.76 -34.93 3.16
N PHE A 12 -26.77 -34.49 3.91
CA PHE A 12 -27.27 -33.12 3.87
C PHE A 12 -26.26 -32.12 4.42
N CYS A 13 -25.55 -32.45 5.51
CA CYS A 13 -24.46 -31.61 6.05
C CYS A 13 -23.26 -31.52 5.10
N LEU A 14 -22.93 -32.62 4.38
CA LEU A 14 -21.87 -32.61 3.36
C LEU A 14 -22.22 -31.73 2.16
N TYR A 15 -23.49 -31.68 1.75
CA TYR A 15 -23.95 -30.87 0.62
C TYR A 15 -23.99 -29.38 0.96
N PHE A 16 -24.31 -29.00 2.21
CA PHE A 16 -24.30 -27.61 2.66
C PHE A 16 -22.90 -27.08 3.00
N GLY A 17 -21.97 -27.95 3.37
CA GLY A 17 -20.59 -27.57 3.68
C GLY A 17 -19.75 -27.17 2.47
N LEU A 18 -20.12 -27.58 1.26
CA LEU A 18 -19.37 -27.35 0.02
C LEU A 18 -19.76 -26.05 -0.73
N SER A 19 -20.82 -25.35 -0.31
CA SER A 19 -21.35 -24.20 -1.05
C SER A 19 -20.84 -22.83 -0.59
N HIS A 20 -19.91 -22.76 0.37
CA HIS A 20 -19.38 -21.48 0.88
C HIS A 20 -17.92 -21.25 0.52
N GLN A 21 -17.51 -21.56 -0.70
CA GLN A 21 -16.31 -20.94 -1.26
C GLN A 21 -16.69 -19.55 -1.80
N SER A 22 -16.73 -18.56 -0.91
CA SER A 22 -16.74 -17.16 -1.32
C SER A 22 -15.38 -16.88 -1.98
N THR A 23 -15.31 -17.10 -3.28
CA THR A 23 -14.22 -16.58 -4.11
C THR A 23 -14.30 -15.07 -4.02
N CYS A 24 -13.45 -14.49 -3.19
CA CYS A 24 -13.24 -13.05 -3.14
C CYS A 24 -12.62 -12.64 -4.49
N HIS A 25 -13.47 -12.47 -5.49
CA HIS A 25 -13.09 -11.94 -6.79
C HIS A 25 -12.94 -10.43 -6.58
N SER A 26 -11.72 -9.99 -6.31
CA SER A 26 -11.42 -8.55 -6.34
C SER A 26 -11.67 -8.07 -7.78
N GLN A 27 -12.76 -7.34 -7.97
CA GLN A 27 -13.04 -6.73 -9.27
C GLN A 27 -11.85 -5.85 -9.67
N PRO A 28 -11.42 -5.91 -10.93
CA PRO A 28 -10.32 -5.06 -11.39
C PRO A 28 -10.72 -3.59 -11.21
N VAL A 29 -9.88 -2.84 -10.52
CA VAL A 29 -10.09 -1.40 -10.34
C VAL A 29 -9.85 -0.72 -11.69
N GLU A 30 -10.91 -0.19 -12.29
CA GLU A 30 -10.89 0.47 -13.60
C GLU A 30 -10.44 1.93 -13.55
N LYS A 31 -10.34 2.50 -12.35
CA LYS A 31 -9.94 3.89 -12.14
C LYS A 31 -8.91 3.96 -11.02
N PHE A 32 -7.98 4.88 -11.14
CA PHE A 32 -7.01 5.16 -10.09
C PHE A 32 -6.74 6.65 -9.99
N ILE A 33 -6.31 7.08 -8.81
CA ILE A 33 -5.92 8.45 -8.53
C ILE A 33 -4.41 8.52 -8.58
N ILE A 34 -3.90 9.48 -9.33
CA ILE A 34 -2.49 9.86 -9.38
C ILE A 34 -2.34 11.05 -8.44
N LEU A 35 -1.53 10.91 -7.40
CA LEU A 35 -1.19 11.98 -6.47
C LEU A 35 0.25 12.42 -6.73
N ASN A 36 0.42 13.69 -7.13
CA ASN A 36 1.73 14.35 -7.13
C ASN A 36 1.94 14.94 -5.74
N LEU A 37 2.96 14.48 -5.07
CA LEU A 37 3.23 14.79 -3.67
C LEU A 37 4.59 15.47 -3.55
N HIS A 38 4.68 16.40 -2.62
CA HIS A 38 5.91 17.03 -2.17
C HIS A 38 6.21 16.55 -0.76
N TRP A 39 7.40 15.99 -0.57
CA TRP A 39 7.93 15.64 0.75
C TRP A 39 8.99 16.66 1.17
N ASN A 40 8.86 17.17 2.38
CA ASN A 40 9.84 18.08 2.97
C ASN A 40 9.93 17.79 4.49
N ASN A 41 11.11 17.41 4.97
CA ASN A 41 11.40 17.20 6.39
C ASN A 41 10.29 16.44 7.14
N ASN A 42 9.96 15.23 6.70
CA ASN A 42 8.92 14.36 7.27
C ASN A 42 7.47 14.87 7.13
N THR A 43 7.22 15.83 6.24
CA THR A 43 5.86 16.28 5.93
C THR A 43 5.55 15.99 4.47
N ILE A 44 4.35 15.47 4.20
CA ILE A 44 3.85 15.24 2.83
C ILE A 44 2.73 16.23 2.56
N ARG A 45 2.81 16.91 1.41
CA ARG A 45 1.79 17.83 0.89
C ARG A 45 1.38 17.40 -0.51
N LEU A 46 0.13 17.67 -0.86
CA LEU A 46 -0.39 17.44 -2.20
C LEU A 46 -0.04 18.64 -3.10
N ASN A 47 0.64 18.38 -4.23
CA ASN A 47 0.82 19.36 -5.29
C ASN A 47 -0.35 19.34 -6.28
N SER A 48 -0.71 18.15 -6.75
CA SER A 48 -1.86 17.97 -7.66
C SER A 48 -2.39 16.54 -7.61
N ARG A 49 -3.64 16.37 -8.06
CA ARG A 49 -4.27 15.06 -8.21
C ARG A 49 -4.94 14.94 -9.57
N HIS A 50 -4.93 13.72 -10.11
CA HIS A 50 -5.61 13.39 -11.36
C HIS A 50 -6.27 12.02 -11.24
N ILE A 51 -7.46 11.87 -11.80
CA ILE A 51 -8.14 10.57 -11.92
C ILE A 51 -7.85 10.03 -13.31
N ALA A 52 -7.31 8.82 -13.38
CA ALA A 52 -7.04 8.14 -14.63
C ALA A 52 -7.87 6.84 -14.73
N LYS A 53 -8.27 6.51 -15.96
CA LYS A 53 -8.93 5.23 -16.28
C LYS A 53 -7.87 4.20 -16.66
N GLY A 54 -8.06 2.96 -16.25
CA GLY A 54 -7.19 1.85 -16.60
C GLY A 54 -7.04 0.86 -15.46
N LEU A 55 -6.36 -0.24 -15.74
CA LEU A 55 -6.11 -1.28 -14.75
C LEU A 55 -5.10 -0.78 -13.71
N PHE A 56 -5.53 -0.72 -12.46
CA PHE A 56 -4.64 -0.45 -11.34
C PHE A 56 -3.89 -1.72 -10.93
N LYS A 57 -2.57 -1.69 -11.10
CA LYS A 57 -1.69 -2.74 -10.57
C LYS A 57 -1.00 -2.21 -9.32
N LYS A 58 -1.34 -2.78 -8.16
CA LYS A 58 -0.66 -2.46 -6.91
C LYS A 58 0.80 -2.90 -7.03
N LYS A 59 1.74 -1.95 -6.93
CA LYS A 59 3.16 -2.31 -6.87
C LYS A 59 3.38 -3.11 -5.58
N ARG A 60 4.07 -4.24 -5.70
CA ARG A 60 4.62 -4.90 -4.51
C ARG A 60 5.61 -3.92 -3.89
N ALA A 61 5.49 -3.69 -2.59
CA ALA A 61 6.46 -2.87 -1.88
C ALA A 61 7.86 -3.44 -2.11
N ALA A 62 8.75 -2.64 -2.71
CA ALA A 62 10.16 -2.89 -2.59
C ALA A 62 10.51 -2.53 -1.14
N TYR A 63 11.04 -3.49 -0.40
CA TYR A 63 11.39 -3.31 1.00
C TYR A 63 12.67 -2.47 1.08
N GLY A 64 12.51 -1.14 1.06
CA GLY A 64 13.58 -0.21 1.40
C GLY A 64 13.75 -0.12 2.93
N SER A 65 14.86 0.44 3.38
CA SER A 65 15.22 0.55 4.81
C SER A 65 14.27 1.43 5.64
N ASN A 66 13.38 2.21 5.03
CA ASN A 66 12.40 3.09 5.69
C ASN A 66 11.13 3.22 4.83
N PRO A 67 10.23 2.23 4.84
CA PRO A 67 9.01 2.29 4.06
C PRO A 67 8.05 3.33 4.64
N PHE A 68 7.34 4.00 3.73
CA PHE A 68 6.19 4.83 4.06
C PHE A 68 4.92 4.06 3.78
N LEU A 69 3.88 4.33 4.55
CA LEU A 69 2.58 3.70 4.43
C LEU A 69 1.55 4.75 4.03
N TYR A 70 0.65 4.41 3.10
CA TYR A 70 -0.57 5.18 2.89
C TYR A 70 -1.80 4.37 3.31
N ARG A 71 -2.83 5.05 3.80
CA ARG A 71 -4.16 4.48 4.06
C ARG A 71 -5.23 5.32 3.41
N VAL A 72 -6.07 4.69 2.60
CA VAL A 72 -7.25 5.33 2.00
C VAL A 72 -8.43 5.10 2.93
N LEU A 73 -9.06 6.18 3.35
CA LEU A 73 -10.23 6.15 4.21
C LEU A 73 -11.50 6.40 3.41
N SER A 74 -12.55 5.70 3.79
CA SER A 74 -13.91 5.97 3.35
C SER A 74 -14.50 7.16 4.11
N ARG A 75 -15.72 7.62 3.71
CA ARG A 75 -16.44 8.70 4.38
C ARG A 75 -16.75 8.41 5.84
N ASN A 76 -16.94 7.15 6.21
CA ASN A 76 -17.14 6.70 7.59
C ASN A 76 -15.84 6.40 8.34
N LYS A 77 -14.69 6.87 7.82
CA LYS A 77 -13.35 6.73 8.38
C LYS A 77 -12.81 5.29 8.45
N ALA A 78 -13.47 4.32 7.80
CA ALA A 78 -12.93 2.97 7.69
C ALA A 78 -11.80 2.93 6.66
N VAL A 79 -10.75 2.16 6.93
CA VAL A 79 -9.67 1.90 5.97
C VAL A 79 -10.21 0.99 4.87
N ILE A 80 -10.13 1.42 3.62
CA ILE A 80 -10.60 0.68 2.44
C ILE A 80 -9.45 0.20 1.53
N ASP A 81 -8.30 0.82 1.63
CA ASP A 81 -7.05 0.36 1.00
C ASP A 81 -5.85 0.88 1.77
N GLU A 82 -4.77 0.12 1.71
CA GLU A 82 -3.48 0.55 2.23
C GLU A 82 -2.34 0.01 1.37
N GLY A 83 -1.22 0.67 1.41
CA GLY A 83 -0.04 0.22 0.68
C GLY A 83 1.21 0.99 1.06
N PHE A 84 2.35 0.42 0.68
CA PHE A 84 3.64 1.02 0.94
C PHE A 84 4.13 1.81 -0.27
N PHE A 85 4.93 2.84 -0.01
CA PHE A 85 5.61 3.61 -1.04
C PHE A 85 6.97 4.07 -0.52
N GLU A 86 7.80 4.54 -1.43
CA GLU A 86 9.11 5.10 -1.12
C GLU A 86 9.16 6.56 -1.54
N VAL A 87 9.78 7.38 -0.71
CA VAL A 87 10.11 8.76 -1.05
C VAL A 87 11.54 8.75 -1.60
N PRO A 88 11.80 9.36 -2.78
CA PRO A 88 13.14 9.38 -3.40
C PRO A 88 14.06 10.37 -2.69
N ARG A 89 14.44 10.03 -1.44
CA ARG A 89 15.30 10.86 -0.58
C ARG A 89 16.76 10.83 -0.98
N THR A 90 17.18 9.80 -1.70
CA THR A 90 18.57 9.59 -2.11
C THR A 90 18.66 9.65 -3.62
N LEU A 91 19.53 10.52 -4.12
CA LEU A 91 19.91 10.57 -5.52
C LEU A 91 21.27 9.86 -5.68
N HIS A 92 21.32 8.84 -6.51
CA HIS A 92 22.57 8.22 -6.96
C HIS A 92 22.92 8.81 -8.32
N PHE A 93 24.20 9.09 -8.52
CA PHE A 93 24.71 9.60 -9.78
C PHE A 93 26.08 9.01 -10.05
N ASP A 94 26.33 8.77 -11.33
CA ASP A 94 27.61 8.29 -11.82
C ASP A 94 28.24 9.37 -12.70
N PHE A 95 29.54 9.56 -12.57
CA PHE A 95 30.30 10.49 -13.40
C PHE A 95 31.60 9.82 -13.85
N PRO A 96 32.16 10.18 -15.03
CA PRO A 96 33.44 9.68 -15.45
C PRO A 96 34.53 10.08 -14.46
N ALA A 97 35.26 9.14 -13.92
CA ALA A 97 36.47 9.43 -13.16
C ALA A 97 37.58 9.91 -14.14
N ASP A 98 38.39 10.84 -13.69
CA ASP A 98 39.38 11.54 -14.51
C ASP A 98 40.20 10.61 -15.41
N GLY A 99 39.91 10.62 -16.70
CA GLY A 99 40.79 10.19 -17.78
C GLY A 99 40.89 8.70 -18.10
N ASN A 100 40.46 7.78 -17.24
CA ASN A 100 40.68 6.34 -17.40
C ASN A 100 39.44 5.54 -17.87
N GLY A 101 38.31 6.21 -18.13
CA GLY A 101 37.08 5.51 -18.50
C GLY A 101 36.39 4.78 -17.34
N GLU A 102 36.91 4.86 -16.14
CA GLU A 102 36.25 4.37 -14.93
C GLU A 102 35.13 5.29 -14.52
N MET A 103 34.02 4.70 -14.08
CA MET A 103 32.87 5.44 -13.52
C MET A 103 33.03 5.55 -12.01
N SER A 104 32.91 6.77 -11.50
CA SER A 104 32.83 7.02 -10.07
C SER A 104 31.38 7.36 -9.72
N GLY A 105 30.88 6.79 -8.65
CA GLY A 105 29.52 7.04 -8.18
C GLY A 105 29.47 7.95 -6.96
N GLY A 106 28.39 8.73 -6.86
CA GLY A 106 28.11 9.56 -5.71
C GLY A 106 26.69 9.38 -5.21
N ARG A 107 26.46 9.84 -3.99
CA ARG A 107 25.15 9.82 -3.35
C ARG A 107 24.88 11.17 -2.70
N ILE A 108 23.68 11.70 -2.94
CA ILE A 108 23.19 12.91 -2.28
C ILE A 108 21.90 12.57 -1.56
N ASP A 109 21.84 12.81 -0.26
CA ASP A 109 20.59 12.69 0.50
C ASP A 109 19.87 14.04 0.44
N ARG A 110 18.59 13.98 0.06
CA ARG A 110 17.73 15.15 -0.14
C ARG A 110 16.85 15.37 1.08
N HIS A 111 16.60 16.61 1.43
CA HIS A 111 15.66 17.01 2.47
C HIS A 111 14.26 17.25 1.93
N GLU A 112 14.14 17.35 0.60
CA GLU A 112 12.87 17.53 -0.11
C GLU A 112 12.87 16.72 -1.41
N ALA A 113 11.68 16.27 -1.83
CA ALA A 113 11.50 15.55 -3.08
C ALA A 113 10.05 15.63 -3.56
N ASP A 114 9.89 15.80 -4.88
CA ASP A 114 8.62 15.59 -5.55
C ASP A 114 8.54 14.15 -6.04
N PHE A 115 7.39 13.51 -5.85
CA PHE A 115 7.17 12.14 -6.28
C PHE A 115 5.70 11.85 -6.56
N VAL A 116 5.44 10.73 -7.21
CA VAL A 116 4.10 10.33 -7.64
C VAL A 116 3.74 8.97 -7.06
N ILE A 117 2.57 8.88 -6.46
CA ILE A 117 1.97 7.59 -6.12
C ILE A 117 0.66 7.40 -6.88
N LYS A 118 0.29 6.13 -7.07
CA LYS A 118 -1.00 5.73 -7.63
C LYS A 118 -1.74 4.95 -6.56
N ILE A 119 -2.99 5.32 -6.33
CA ILE A 119 -3.89 4.64 -5.41
C ILE A 119 -5.19 4.26 -6.13
N PRO A 120 -5.88 3.17 -5.73
CA PRO A 120 -7.16 2.83 -6.34
C PRO A 120 -8.21 3.92 -6.06
N ALA A 121 -9.06 4.19 -7.05
CA ALA A 121 -10.16 5.15 -6.91
C ALA A 121 -11.43 4.39 -6.51
N PHE A 122 -11.85 4.54 -5.27
CA PHE A 122 -13.13 4.04 -4.79
C PHE A 122 -14.15 5.18 -4.70
N GLU A 123 -15.41 4.90 -5.03
CA GLU A 123 -16.47 5.92 -4.99
C GLU A 123 -16.72 6.50 -3.58
N ASN A 124 -16.45 5.71 -2.56
CA ASN A 124 -16.60 6.11 -1.16
C ASN A 124 -15.32 6.62 -0.51
N SER A 125 -14.21 6.72 -1.26
CA SER A 125 -12.96 7.27 -0.73
C SER A 125 -13.12 8.76 -0.40
N SER A 126 -12.61 9.17 0.75
CA SER A 126 -12.70 10.56 1.22
C SER A 126 -11.35 11.18 1.50
N LYS A 127 -10.42 10.40 2.00
CA LYS A 127 -9.13 10.90 2.49
C LYS A 127 -8.02 9.87 2.32
N VAL A 128 -6.80 10.34 2.13
CA VAL A 128 -5.57 9.54 2.23
C VAL A 128 -4.74 10.06 3.39
N LEU A 129 -4.29 9.15 4.23
CA LEU A 129 -3.34 9.42 5.30
C LEU A 129 -1.98 8.83 4.92
N PHE A 130 -0.92 9.51 5.29
CA PHE A 130 0.46 9.09 5.07
C PHE A 130 1.17 8.93 6.40
N PHE A 131 1.93 7.84 6.53
CA PHE A 131 2.66 7.50 7.75
C PHE A 131 4.11 7.17 7.42
N GLN A 132 4.99 7.54 8.32
CA GLN A 132 6.35 7.03 8.36
C GLN A 132 6.43 5.94 9.42
N LEU A 133 6.99 4.79 9.05
CA LEU A 133 7.22 3.71 9.99
C LEU A 133 8.56 3.95 10.72
N LYS A 134 8.50 4.05 12.04
CA LYS A 134 9.70 4.18 12.88
C LYS A 134 10.15 2.79 13.30
N GLY A 135 11.37 2.44 12.93
CA GLY A 135 12.03 1.22 13.38
C GLY A 135 12.39 0.24 12.27
N ASN A 136 13.48 -0.49 12.51
CA ASN A 136 14.00 -1.57 11.64
C ASN A 136 13.12 -2.85 11.67
N GLN A 137 11.83 -2.72 11.93
CA GLN A 137 10.95 -3.88 11.84
C GLN A 137 10.73 -4.17 10.37
N GLU A 138 11.41 -5.23 9.93
CA GLU A 138 11.19 -5.84 8.65
C GLU A 138 9.68 -5.91 8.40
N ALA A 139 9.24 -5.37 7.27
CA ALA A 139 7.85 -5.40 6.82
C ALA A 139 7.23 -6.84 6.78
N LYS A 140 7.98 -7.84 7.17
CA LYS A 140 7.59 -9.23 7.38
C LYS A 140 6.54 -9.41 8.49
N ALA A 141 6.50 -8.54 9.49
CA ALA A 141 5.56 -8.67 10.62
C ALA A 141 4.13 -8.25 10.29
N LEU A 142 3.91 -7.46 9.23
CA LEU A 142 2.58 -6.97 8.88
C LEU A 142 1.70 -8.00 8.14
N PHE A 143 2.27 -9.13 7.71
CA PHE A 143 1.51 -10.20 7.04
C PHE A 143 1.28 -11.44 7.91
N SER A 144 1.82 -11.48 9.13
CA SER A 144 1.52 -12.57 10.07
C SER A 144 0.42 -12.13 11.04
N THR A 145 -0.71 -12.80 10.95
CA THR A 145 -1.96 -12.62 11.70
C THR A 145 -1.82 -12.96 13.20
N SER A 146 -0.76 -12.59 13.88
CA SER A 146 -0.74 -12.74 15.34
C SER A 146 0.39 -11.94 15.98
N SER A 147 -0.01 -11.06 16.83
CA SER A 147 0.72 -10.13 17.71
C SER A 147 0.92 -8.74 17.11
N VAL A 148 -0.04 -7.86 17.42
CA VAL A 148 0.06 -6.41 17.29
C VAL A 148 1.14 -5.95 18.29
N ASN A 149 2.40 -5.96 17.88
CA ASN A 149 3.38 -5.07 18.48
C ASN A 149 3.11 -3.70 17.86
N GLU A 150 2.79 -2.72 18.69
CA GLU A 150 2.56 -1.32 18.31
C GLU A 150 3.79 -0.81 17.53
N THR A 151 3.72 -0.95 16.20
CA THR A 151 4.66 -0.27 15.30
C THR A 151 4.37 1.22 15.46
N ALA A 152 5.31 1.99 15.97
CA ALA A 152 5.14 3.43 16.13
C ALA A 152 5.00 4.06 14.73
N GLU A 153 3.76 4.31 14.32
CA GLU A 153 3.41 5.01 13.09
C GLU A 153 3.33 6.51 13.40
N GLU A 154 4.09 7.31 12.68
CA GLU A 154 3.98 8.77 12.73
C GLU A 154 3.22 9.27 11.51
N MET A 155 2.08 9.93 11.73
CA MET A 155 1.34 10.57 10.64
C MET A 155 2.11 11.80 10.14
N ILE A 156 2.46 11.79 8.85
CA ILE A 156 3.29 12.81 8.20
C ILE A 156 2.53 13.63 7.15
N GLY A 157 1.27 13.32 6.91
CA GLY A 157 0.45 14.08 5.97
C GLY A 157 -0.94 13.49 5.76
N GLN A 158 -1.81 14.31 5.18
CA GLN A 158 -3.15 13.90 4.75
C GLN A 158 -3.57 14.64 3.49
N VAL A 159 -4.42 14.01 2.69
CA VAL A 159 -4.98 14.58 1.47
C VAL A 159 -6.47 14.25 1.40
N ASP A 160 -7.30 15.26 1.20
CA ASP A 160 -8.72 15.08 0.95
C ASP A 160 -8.96 14.72 -0.52
N LEU A 161 -9.82 13.71 -0.75
CA LEU A 161 -10.12 13.17 -2.09
C LEU A 161 -11.47 13.65 -2.65
N GLN A 162 -12.19 14.48 -1.90
CA GLN A 162 -13.48 15.03 -2.33
C GLN A 162 -13.31 16.30 -3.15
#